data_f472d8b6e617e114466aa6fccba06178
#
_entry.id   f472d8b6e617e114466aa6fccba06178
#
_cell.length_a   1.000
_cell.length_b   1.000
_cell.length_c   1.000
_cell.angle_alpha   90.00
_cell.angle_beta   90.00
_cell.angle_gamma   90.00
#
_symmetry.space_group_name_H-M   'P 1'
#
loop_
_entity.id
_entity.type
_entity.pdbx_description
1 polymer ?
#
loop_
_entity_poly.entity_id
_entity_poly.type
_entity_poly.pdbx_seq_one_letter_code
_entity_poly.pdbx_strand_id
1 'polypeptide(L)'
;IPDVEAPQFVASTPVAGANNVKRGDVTVTVKYDKRVFFASQDKDKIVVDGGTLTNAIVYGADSLLTMTLNVPQRGQEVSITIPEGLVTNGQGKPAASVNVNFTTTDLDKTPVMATSTSAKALYNYLLENVDNKIISGMMANVAWNQECADKVNEWTGKYPAINGFDYGHMPASKAGANWINYKDITPVKNWSDNHGIVQMMWHWNVPKNEPQAGKGIEMLSDWSANLQLTNDAVKAAIGNAQVGDKLVATIADVADGAQGSIKNSSWTGFTDEAGTSWEYFDISGDQYSMTLDATTLADMKNNGFILSGHDYTLTGVYIVPANKDLAQGTQLYKPTANLDPNKDYNFYLKSESYPEGTTFDAANALTEGTWENQVWKDDMQTLTEYLTLLKNANIPVLWRPFHEASGKWFWWGKDADSFKKLWIAMFNELKEAGLDNLIWVWTSCGNDNDWYPGDAYVDIVARDLYGEDDAKCATEYADLSATYGNKIVTLGECGYSTYTNSQIATVSKQWNAGAKWSWFMVWYNDESSQTYHSTQEWWQDAMSQPNIITRDQVPSLK
;
A
#
# COMPACT_ATOMS: atom_id res chain seq x y z
N ILE A 1 -33.10 45.51 -34.90
CA ILE A 1 -34.16 44.61 -35.37
C ILE A 1 -34.64 43.83 -34.16
N PRO A 2 -35.96 43.83 -33.84
CA PRO A 2 -36.49 43.05 -32.73
C PRO A 2 -36.15 41.57 -32.95
N ASP A 3 -35.66 40.89 -31.92
CA ASP A 3 -35.43 39.46 -31.95
C ASP A 3 -36.75 38.70 -31.79
N VAL A 4 -37.38 38.34 -32.91
CA VAL A 4 -38.71 37.73 -32.96
C VAL A 4 -38.70 36.22 -32.76
N GLU A 5 -37.52 35.62 -32.69
CA GLU A 5 -37.39 34.17 -32.56
C GLU A 5 -37.25 33.74 -31.10
N ALA A 6 -37.83 32.61 -30.75
CA ALA A 6 -37.72 32.01 -29.42
C ALA A 6 -36.26 31.56 -29.14
N PRO A 7 -35.80 31.68 -27.88
CA PRO A 7 -34.49 31.12 -27.48
C PRO A 7 -34.46 29.60 -27.68
N GLN A 8 -33.36 29.12 -28.23
CA GLN A 8 -33.14 27.67 -28.43
C GLN A 8 -32.13 27.15 -27.41
N PHE A 9 -32.42 25.98 -26.87
CA PHE A 9 -31.47 25.24 -26.03
C PHE A 9 -30.19 24.87 -26.82
N VAL A 10 -29.03 25.11 -26.23
CA VAL A 10 -27.72 24.78 -26.82
C VAL A 10 -27.02 23.65 -26.07
N ALA A 11 -26.90 23.80 -24.74
CA ALA A 11 -26.17 22.86 -23.92
C ALA A 11 -26.55 22.98 -22.44
N SER A 12 -26.22 21.97 -21.66
CA SER A 12 -26.26 22.01 -20.18
C SER A 12 -24.92 21.60 -19.57
N THR A 13 -24.67 22.07 -18.36
CA THR A 13 -23.61 21.58 -17.49
C THR A 13 -24.25 21.31 -16.13
N PRO A 14 -24.21 20.07 -15.60
CA PRO A 14 -23.69 18.85 -16.23
C PRO A 14 -24.37 18.56 -17.57
N VAL A 15 -23.63 17.86 -18.46
CA VAL A 15 -24.23 17.39 -19.73
C VAL A 15 -25.33 16.38 -19.41
N ALA A 16 -26.38 16.34 -20.24
CA ALA A 16 -27.46 15.38 -20.06
C ALA A 16 -26.94 13.94 -20.04
N GLY A 17 -27.37 13.16 -19.04
CA GLY A 17 -26.93 11.78 -18.84
C GLY A 17 -25.56 11.62 -18.14
N ALA A 18 -24.94 12.70 -17.65
CA ALA A 18 -23.72 12.58 -16.84
C ALA A 18 -23.97 11.72 -15.60
N ASN A 19 -23.04 10.82 -15.27
CA ASN A 19 -23.17 9.86 -14.17
C ASN A 19 -22.06 9.98 -13.09
N ASN A 20 -21.32 11.08 -13.10
CA ASN A 20 -20.19 11.32 -12.21
C ASN A 20 -20.24 12.72 -11.59
N VAL A 21 -21.44 13.24 -11.36
CA VAL A 21 -21.64 14.56 -10.79
C VAL A 21 -21.37 14.51 -9.29
N LYS A 22 -20.54 15.43 -8.79
CA LYS A 22 -20.25 15.53 -7.36
C LYS A 22 -21.53 15.82 -6.57
N ARG A 23 -21.80 15.06 -5.52
CA ARG A 23 -22.92 15.27 -4.59
C ARG A 23 -22.74 16.52 -3.75
N GLY A 24 -23.79 16.98 -3.15
CA GLY A 24 -23.86 18.21 -2.34
C GLY A 24 -24.52 19.33 -3.11
N ASP A 25 -23.97 20.53 -3.05
CA ASP A 25 -24.48 21.66 -3.83
C ASP A 25 -23.96 21.56 -5.26
N VAL A 26 -24.89 21.30 -6.17
CA VAL A 26 -24.62 21.12 -7.61
C VAL A 26 -25.06 22.36 -8.37
N THR A 27 -24.11 22.97 -9.09
CA THR A 27 -24.43 24.05 -10.04
C THR A 27 -24.82 23.43 -11.37
N VAL A 28 -26.01 23.76 -11.85
CA VAL A 28 -26.53 23.36 -13.15
C VAL A 28 -26.73 24.58 -14.01
N THR A 29 -26.17 24.61 -15.21
CA THR A 29 -26.37 25.70 -16.17
C THR A 29 -27.07 25.16 -17.42
N VAL A 30 -28.00 25.97 -17.93
CA VAL A 30 -28.65 25.74 -19.23
C VAL A 30 -28.32 26.92 -20.13
N LYS A 31 -27.63 26.64 -21.24
CA LYS A 31 -27.24 27.64 -22.23
C LYS A 31 -28.24 27.71 -23.37
N TYR A 32 -28.58 28.91 -23.76
CA TYR A 32 -29.42 29.26 -24.91
C TYR A 32 -28.57 29.93 -26.00
N ASP A 33 -29.08 29.95 -27.21
CA ASP A 33 -28.44 30.54 -28.40
C ASP A 33 -28.41 32.10 -28.37
N LYS A 34 -29.16 32.70 -27.48
CA LYS A 34 -29.30 34.16 -27.33
C LYS A 34 -29.55 34.55 -25.87
N ARG A 35 -29.55 35.86 -25.61
CA ARG A 35 -29.89 36.40 -24.30
C ARG A 35 -31.28 35.96 -23.86
N VAL A 36 -31.38 35.51 -22.62
CA VAL A 36 -32.65 35.05 -22.03
C VAL A 36 -33.02 35.84 -20.77
N PHE A 37 -34.28 35.72 -20.44
CA PHE A 37 -34.89 36.34 -19.26
C PHE A 37 -35.62 35.27 -18.47
N PHE A 38 -35.45 35.33 -17.17
CA PHE A 38 -36.09 34.47 -16.20
C PHE A 38 -36.30 35.26 -14.91
N ALA A 39 -37.49 35.17 -14.34
CA ALA A 39 -37.80 35.82 -13.07
C ALA A 39 -37.44 34.85 -11.92
N SER A 40 -36.47 35.22 -11.08
CA SER A 40 -35.95 34.33 -10.00
C SER A 40 -37.03 33.92 -8.99
N GLN A 41 -38.07 34.74 -8.78
CA GLN A 41 -39.24 34.40 -7.96
C GLN A 41 -40.07 33.25 -8.53
N ASP A 42 -39.90 32.92 -9.81
CA ASP A 42 -40.60 31.83 -10.48
C ASP A 42 -39.83 30.50 -10.45
N LYS A 43 -38.74 30.41 -9.66
CA LYS A 43 -37.91 29.20 -9.55
C LYS A 43 -38.72 27.94 -9.17
N ASP A 44 -39.78 28.12 -8.36
CA ASP A 44 -40.61 27.00 -7.91
C ASP A 44 -41.48 26.41 -9.05
N LYS A 45 -41.51 27.05 -10.23
CA LYS A 45 -42.10 26.46 -11.44
C LYS A 45 -41.19 25.48 -12.16
N ILE A 46 -39.90 25.49 -11.85
CA ILE A 46 -38.95 24.47 -12.32
C ILE A 46 -39.21 23.20 -11.53
N VAL A 47 -39.47 22.11 -12.23
CA VAL A 47 -39.72 20.82 -11.60
C VAL A 47 -38.40 20.05 -11.43
N VAL A 48 -38.08 19.69 -10.20
CA VAL A 48 -36.88 18.91 -9.86
C VAL A 48 -37.30 17.62 -9.16
N ASP A 49 -36.82 16.51 -9.69
CA ASP A 49 -36.93 15.21 -9.06
C ASP A 49 -35.53 14.71 -8.68
N GLY A 50 -35.37 14.09 -7.50
CA GLY A 50 -34.09 13.58 -6.99
C GLY A 50 -33.16 14.62 -6.36
N GLY A 51 -33.62 15.89 -6.17
CA GLY A 51 -32.85 16.94 -5.53
C GLY A 51 -33.73 18.10 -5.07
N THR A 52 -33.13 19.08 -4.40
CA THR A 52 -33.82 20.31 -3.95
C THR A 52 -33.21 21.51 -4.66
N LEU A 53 -34.03 22.23 -5.43
CA LEU A 53 -33.63 23.49 -6.05
C LEU A 53 -33.56 24.60 -4.98
N THR A 54 -32.38 25.18 -4.79
CA THR A 54 -32.16 26.26 -3.81
C THR A 54 -32.11 27.63 -4.47
N ASN A 55 -31.61 27.72 -5.70
CA ASN A 55 -31.54 28.99 -6.45
C ASN A 55 -31.69 28.77 -7.95
N ALA A 56 -32.25 29.78 -8.65
CA ALA A 56 -32.26 29.86 -10.10
C ALA A 56 -32.22 31.32 -10.54
N ILE A 57 -31.29 31.66 -11.44
CA ILE A 57 -31.05 33.04 -11.85
C ILE A 57 -30.46 33.11 -13.26
N VAL A 58 -30.81 34.19 -13.99
CA VAL A 58 -30.13 34.65 -15.20
C VAL A 58 -29.44 35.97 -14.90
N TYR A 59 -28.14 36.07 -15.15
CA TYR A 59 -27.37 37.29 -14.90
C TYR A 59 -27.39 38.23 -16.13
N GLY A 60 -27.98 39.40 -15.97
CA GLY A 60 -27.85 40.52 -16.89
C GLY A 60 -28.04 40.19 -18.38
N ALA A 61 -26.98 40.29 -19.15
CA ALA A 61 -26.96 40.06 -20.59
C ALA A 61 -26.70 38.58 -20.97
N ASP A 62 -26.79 37.67 -20.00
CA ASP A 62 -26.38 36.28 -20.18
C ASP A 62 -27.38 35.45 -21.00
N SER A 63 -26.87 34.44 -21.64
CA SER A 63 -27.66 33.38 -22.29
C SER A 63 -27.73 32.11 -21.44
N LEU A 64 -27.37 32.21 -20.16
CA LEU A 64 -27.31 31.12 -19.20
C LEU A 64 -28.37 31.28 -18.10
N LEU A 65 -29.18 30.23 -17.93
CA LEU A 65 -29.91 30.01 -16.68
C LEU A 65 -29.02 29.19 -15.76
N THR A 66 -28.67 29.75 -14.59
CA THR A 66 -27.86 29.07 -13.56
C THR A 66 -28.74 28.65 -12.42
N MET A 67 -28.69 27.37 -12.07
CA MET A 67 -29.45 26.77 -10.98
C MET A 67 -28.49 26.18 -9.95
N THR A 68 -28.87 26.20 -8.68
CA THR A 68 -28.16 25.50 -7.61
C THR A 68 -29.12 24.48 -6.99
N LEU A 69 -28.71 23.23 -6.96
CA LEU A 69 -29.45 22.11 -6.38
C LEU A 69 -28.66 21.54 -5.21
N ASN A 70 -29.35 21.19 -4.14
CA ASN A 70 -28.78 20.34 -3.09
C ASN A 70 -29.14 18.88 -3.38
N VAL A 71 -28.11 18.04 -3.62
CA VAL A 71 -28.23 16.61 -3.92
C VAL A 71 -27.26 15.83 -3.04
N PRO A 72 -27.61 15.55 -1.78
CA PRO A 72 -26.69 14.99 -0.80
C PRO A 72 -26.42 13.49 -0.98
N GLN A 73 -27.27 12.77 -1.70
CA GLN A 73 -27.17 11.32 -1.85
C GLN A 73 -26.18 10.91 -2.93
N ARG A 74 -25.54 9.73 -2.74
CA ARG A 74 -24.71 9.06 -3.74
C ARG A 74 -25.60 8.30 -4.72
N GLY A 75 -25.18 8.22 -5.99
CA GLY A 75 -25.91 7.48 -7.01
C GLY A 75 -27.34 8.00 -7.25
N GLN A 76 -27.62 9.23 -6.89
CA GLN A 76 -28.93 9.84 -7.02
C GLN A 76 -29.17 10.28 -8.46
N GLU A 77 -30.18 9.71 -9.08
CA GLU A 77 -30.70 10.22 -10.34
C GLU A 77 -31.44 11.54 -10.09
N VAL A 78 -31.13 12.56 -10.89
CA VAL A 78 -31.74 13.88 -10.85
C VAL A 78 -32.32 14.21 -12.20
N SER A 79 -33.54 14.68 -12.22
CA SER A 79 -34.21 15.23 -13.41
C SER A 79 -34.71 16.62 -13.15
N ILE A 80 -34.40 17.56 -14.04
CA ILE A 80 -34.79 18.94 -13.98
C ILE A 80 -35.59 19.27 -15.23
N THR A 81 -36.84 19.71 -15.07
CA THR A 81 -37.68 20.16 -16.18
C THR A 81 -37.95 21.65 -16.04
N ILE A 82 -37.49 22.42 -17.02
CA ILE A 82 -37.80 23.82 -17.19
C ILE A 82 -39.01 23.90 -18.13
N PRO A 83 -40.22 24.26 -17.67
CA PRO A 83 -41.42 24.30 -18.51
C PRO A 83 -41.30 25.27 -19.68
N GLU A 84 -42.00 24.98 -20.75
CA GLU A 84 -42.16 25.90 -21.87
C GLU A 84 -42.69 27.29 -21.38
N GLY A 85 -42.07 28.32 -21.85
CA GLY A 85 -42.49 29.70 -21.55
C GLY A 85 -41.92 30.29 -20.26
N LEU A 86 -41.25 29.47 -19.42
CA LEU A 86 -40.64 29.98 -18.19
C LEU A 86 -39.42 30.85 -18.48
N VAL A 87 -38.69 30.53 -19.54
CA VAL A 87 -37.56 31.31 -20.09
C VAL A 87 -38.00 31.95 -21.38
N THR A 88 -37.71 33.25 -21.56
CA THR A 88 -38.12 34.04 -22.73
C THR A 88 -36.95 34.84 -23.31
N ASN A 89 -37.10 35.35 -24.54
CA ASN A 89 -36.25 36.44 -25.05
C ASN A 89 -36.73 37.81 -24.57
N GLY A 90 -36.05 38.89 -24.99
CA GLY A 90 -36.39 40.27 -24.60
C GLY A 90 -37.75 40.78 -25.10
N GLN A 91 -38.41 40.09 -26.03
CA GLN A 91 -39.74 40.36 -26.54
C GLN A 91 -40.81 39.43 -25.97
N GLY A 92 -40.46 38.63 -24.93
CA GLY A 92 -41.37 37.70 -24.29
C GLY A 92 -41.66 36.43 -25.11
N LYS A 93 -40.89 36.14 -26.17
CA LYS A 93 -41.02 34.88 -26.90
C LYS A 93 -40.55 33.71 -26.05
N PRO A 94 -41.40 32.69 -25.85
CA PRO A 94 -41.09 31.58 -24.97
C PRO A 94 -40.08 30.60 -25.58
N ALA A 95 -39.12 30.14 -24.78
CA ALA A 95 -38.31 28.97 -25.08
C ALA A 95 -39.15 27.69 -24.89
N ALA A 96 -38.84 26.67 -25.67
CA ALA A 96 -39.42 25.34 -25.49
C ALA A 96 -39.00 24.74 -24.14
N SER A 97 -39.74 23.74 -23.66
CA SER A 97 -39.39 22.99 -22.45
C SER A 97 -38.00 22.35 -22.59
N VAL A 98 -37.20 22.41 -21.53
CA VAL A 98 -35.87 21.77 -21.44
C VAL A 98 -35.85 20.77 -20.31
N ASN A 99 -35.33 19.58 -20.59
CA ASN A 99 -35.06 18.58 -19.57
C ASN A 99 -33.56 18.35 -19.47
N VAL A 100 -33.04 18.41 -18.23
CA VAL A 100 -31.63 18.06 -17.89
C VAL A 100 -31.66 16.96 -16.86
N ASN A 101 -30.93 15.90 -17.11
CA ASN A 101 -30.78 14.80 -16.17
C ASN A 101 -29.30 14.47 -15.94
N PHE A 102 -29.00 14.02 -14.75
CA PHE A 102 -27.67 13.53 -14.36
C PHE A 102 -27.80 12.58 -13.16
N THR A 103 -26.71 11.86 -12.85
CA THR A 103 -26.62 11.03 -11.65
C THR A 103 -25.38 11.44 -10.86
N THR A 104 -25.52 11.53 -9.53
CA THR A 104 -24.38 11.81 -8.66
C THR A 104 -23.47 10.58 -8.59
N THR A 105 -22.18 10.82 -8.36
CA THR A 105 -21.19 9.74 -8.21
C THR A 105 -21.61 8.77 -7.13
N ASP A 106 -21.57 7.46 -7.43
CA ASP A 106 -21.74 6.37 -6.47
C ASP A 106 -20.40 5.73 -6.13
N LEU A 107 -20.38 4.94 -5.05
CA LEU A 107 -19.20 4.17 -4.65
C LEU A 107 -18.92 3.03 -5.64
N ASP A 108 -17.64 2.75 -5.86
CA ASP A 108 -17.22 1.57 -6.58
C ASP A 108 -17.70 0.31 -5.83
N LYS A 109 -18.39 -0.58 -6.52
CA LYS A 109 -18.99 -1.78 -5.93
C LYS A 109 -18.05 -2.98 -5.93
N THR A 110 -16.95 -2.89 -6.65
CA THR A 110 -15.99 -3.98 -6.83
C THR A 110 -14.61 -3.52 -6.44
N PRO A 111 -13.89 -4.27 -5.58
CA PRO A 111 -12.51 -3.95 -5.25
C PRO A 111 -11.57 -4.14 -6.46
N VAL A 112 -10.47 -3.37 -6.47
CA VAL A 112 -9.54 -3.30 -7.61
C VAL A 112 -8.71 -4.58 -7.81
N MET A 113 -8.46 -5.32 -6.73
CA MET A 113 -7.66 -6.55 -6.75
C MET A 113 -8.37 -7.72 -6.08
N ALA A 114 -9.04 -7.49 -4.95
CA ALA A 114 -9.56 -8.54 -4.10
C ALA A 114 -10.67 -9.34 -4.80
N THR A 115 -10.45 -10.63 -5.00
CA THR A 115 -11.41 -11.55 -5.62
C THR A 115 -11.79 -12.72 -4.73
N SER A 116 -11.07 -12.94 -3.62
CA SER A 116 -11.42 -13.97 -2.65
C SER A 116 -12.79 -13.72 -2.02
N THR A 117 -13.49 -14.79 -1.63
CA THR A 117 -14.81 -14.68 -1.01
C THR A 117 -14.78 -13.84 0.26
N SER A 118 -13.77 -14.04 1.12
CA SER A 118 -13.63 -13.31 2.38
C SER A 118 -13.34 -11.82 2.17
N ALA A 119 -12.49 -11.47 1.19
CA ALA A 119 -12.18 -10.08 0.89
C ALA A 119 -13.38 -9.35 0.26
N LYS A 120 -14.14 -10.02 -0.62
CA LYS A 120 -15.39 -9.47 -1.13
C LYS A 120 -16.43 -9.28 -0.02
N ALA A 121 -16.53 -10.23 0.92
CA ALA A 121 -17.41 -10.09 2.07
C ALA A 121 -17.03 -8.88 2.93
N LEU A 122 -15.74 -8.68 3.19
CA LEU A 122 -15.25 -7.50 3.91
C LEU A 122 -15.58 -6.21 3.14
N TYR A 123 -15.28 -6.15 1.84
CA TYR A 123 -15.53 -4.95 1.05
C TYR A 123 -17.03 -4.59 1.00
N ASN A 124 -17.90 -5.59 0.82
CA ASN A 124 -19.35 -5.39 0.85
C ASN A 124 -19.82 -4.91 2.23
N TYR A 125 -19.26 -5.47 3.30
CA TYR A 125 -19.56 -5.02 4.66
C TYR A 125 -19.15 -3.56 4.89
N LEU A 126 -18.02 -3.13 4.35
CA LEU A 126 -17.63 -1.72 4.37
C LEU A 126 -18.64 -0.85 3.61
N LEU A 127 -19.03 -1.24 2.39
CA LEU A 127 -20.00 -0.51 1.58
C LEU A 127 -21.35 -0.33 2.27
N GLU A 128 -21.87 -1.39 2.91
CA GLU A 128 -23.16 -1.38 3.61
C GLU A 128 -23.20 -0.40 4.79
N ASN A 129 -22.04 -0.11 5.38
CA ASN A 129 -21.93 0.75 6.56
C ASN A 129 -21.54 2.19 6.26
N VAL A 130 -21.19 2.52 5.01
CA VAL A 130 -20.83 3.90 4.61
C VAL A 130 -21.97 4.87 4.94
N ASP A 131 -21.62 6.01 5.53
CA ASP A 131 -22.51 7.09 5.97
C ASP A 131 -23.49 6.68 7.10
N ASN A 132 -23.54 5.41 7.51
CA ASN A 132 -24.45 4.91 8.54
C ASN A 132 -23.76 4.57 9.85
N LYS A 133 -22.58 3.99 9.79
CA LYS A 133 -21.81 3.55 10.95
C LYS A 133 -20.33 3.77 10.75
N ILE A 134 -19.58 3.79 11.86
CA ILE A 134 -18.13 3.86 11.88
C ILE A 134 -17.58 2.59 12.51
N ILE A 135 -16.64 1.93 11.85
CA ILE A 135 -15.96 0.74 12.38
C ILE A 135 -14.82 1.20 13.29
N SER A 136 -14.77 0.69 14.51
CA SER A 136 -13.72 1.02 15.46
C SER A 136 -12.42 0.32 15.14
N GLY A 137 -11.28 0.98 15.32
CA GLY A 137 -9.96 0.42 15.07
C GLY A 137 -8.89 0.91 16.02
N MET A 138 -7.93 0.02 16.30
CA MET A 138 -6.78 0.27 17.15
C MET A 138 -5.52 -0.28 16.50
N MET A 139 -4.44 0.50 16.49
CA MET A 139 -3.14 0.05 16.02
C MET A 139 -2.44 -0.76 17.11
N ALA A 140 -1.86 -1.90 16.74
CA ALA A 140 -1.04 -2.69 17.64
C ALA A 140 0.29 -2.00 17.95
N ASN A 141 0.72 -2.07 19.19
CA ASN A 141 2.08 -1.72 19.55
C ASN A 141 3.06 -2.77 19.02
N VAL A 142 4.19 -2.34 18.47
CA VAL A 142 5.25 -3.23 17.94
C VAL A 142 4.75 -4.24 16.91
N ALA A 143 3.60 -3.98 16.31
CA ALA A 143 3.15 -4.59 15.07
C ALA A 143 2.59 -6.02 15.12
N TRP A 144 2.89 -6.90 16.08
CA TRP A 144 2.52 -8.32 16.02
C TRP A 144 1.83 -8.84 17.27
N ASN A 145 0.94 -8.02 17.83
CA ASN A 145 0.15 -8.35 19.02
C ASN A 145 -1.22 -7.66 18.99
N GLN A 146 -2.02 -7.83 20.04
CA GLN A 146 -3.31 -7.18 20.24
C GLN A 146 -3.42 -6.43 21.58
N GLU A 147 -2.30 -6.16 22.23
CA GLU A 147 -2.27 -5.60 23.61
C GLU A 147 -3.00 -4.27 23.71
N CYS A 148 -2.89 -3.40 22.70
CA CYS A 148 -3.63 -2.14 22.70
C CYS A 148 -5.14 -2.34 22.57
N ALA A 149 -5.58 -3.32 21.79
CA ALA A 149 -6.99 -3.68 21.71
C ALA A 149 -7.50 -4.33 23.00
N ASP A 150 -6.68 -5.15 23.68
CA ASP A 150 -7.00 -5.69 24.99
C ASP A 150 -7.20 -4.57 26.03
N LYS A 151 -6.36 -3.52 25.97
CA LYS A 151 -6.50 -2.34 26.83
C LYS A 151 -7.79 -1.57 26.58
N VAL A 152 -8.19 -1.41 25.33
CA VAL A 152 -9.48 -0.81 24.99
C VAL A 152 -10.63 -1.64 25.55
N ASN A 153 -10.56 -2.96 25.45
CA ASN A 153 -11.56 -3.84 26.03
C ASN A 153 -11.61 -3.75 27.58
N GLU A 154 -10.47 -3.62 28.24
CA GLU A 154 -10.40 -3.38 29.69
C GLU A 154 -11.13 -2.08 30.08
N TRP A 155 -10.94 -1.00 29.30
CA TRP A 155 -11.55 0.30 29.58
C TRP A 155 -13.04 0.39 29.27
N THR A 156 -13.52 -0.36 28.29
CA THR A 156 -14.86 -0.15 27.70
C THR A 156 -15.76 -1.39 27.75
N GLY A 157 -15.20 -2.57 28.04
CA GLY A 157 -15.90 -3.85 27.92
C GLY A 157 -16.12 -4.32 26.48
N LYS A 158 -15.51 -3.65 25.49
CA LYS A 158 -15.64 -3.94 24.05
C LYS A 158 -14.29 -3.93 23.36
N TYR A 159 -14.10 -4.87 22.43
CA TYR A 159 -12.96 -4.83 21.52
C TYR A 159 -13.24 -3.91 20.32
N PRO A 160 -12.26 -3.13 19.86
CA PRO A 160 -12.36 -2.50 18.55
C PRO A 160 -12.50 -3.57 17.46
N ALA A 161 -13.15 -3.24 16.35
CA ALA A 161 -13.39 -4.19 15.29
C ALA A 161 -12.15 -4.45 14.44
N ILE A 162 -11.31 -3.42 14.21
CA ILE A 162 -10.07 -3.53 13.45
C ILE A 162 -8.88 -3.54 14.43
N ASN A 163 -7.94 -4.46 14.25
CA ASN A 163 -6.60 -4.37 14.79
C ASN A 163 -5.62 -4.14 13.66
N GLY A 164 -4.80 -3.09 13.77
CA GLY A 164 -3.75 -2.79 12.82
C GLY A 164 -2.46 -3.49 13.20
N PHE A 165 -1.83 -4.14 12.23
CA PHE A 165 -0.51 -4.77 12.35
C PHE A 165 0.46 -4.10 11.38
N ASP A 166 1.76 -4.30 11.56
CA ASP A 166 2.78 -3.67 10.73
C ASP A 166 3.97 -4.62 10.49
N TYR A 167 4.46 -4.67 9.27
CA TYR A 167 5.68 -5.38 8.93
C TYR A 167 6.96 -4.55 9.14
N GLY A 168 6.89 -3.48 9.93
CA GLY A 168 8.02 -2.56 10.16
C GLY A 168 9.29 -3.22 10.68
N HIS A 169 9.18 -4.35 11.38
CA HIS A 169 10.31 -5.12 11.89
C HIS A 169 10.74 -6.28 10.97
N MET A 170 10.45 -6.19 9.68
CA MET A 170 10.84 -7.21 8.70
C MET A 170 12.35 -7.56 8.74
N PRO A 171 13.28 -6.60 8.86
CA PRO A 171 14.71 -6.93 8.99
C PRO A 171 15.02 -7.85 10.17
N ALA A 172 14.41 -7.60 11.33
CA ALA A 172 14.57 -8.42 12.51
C ALA A 172 13.96 -9.83 12.33
N SER A 173 12.78 -9.92 11.74
CA SER A 173 12.12 -11.19 11.42
C SER A 173 12.95 -12.03 10.42
N LYS A 174 13.47 -11.41 9.37
CA LYS A 174 14.36 -12.07 8.37
C LYS A 174 15.63 -12.58 9.02
N ALA A 175 16.20 -11.85 9.98
CA ALA A 175 17.39 -12.25 10.73
C ALA A 175 17.13 -13.35 11.78
N GLY A 176 15.86 -13.77 11.96
CA GLY A 176 15.50 -14.79 12.94
C GLY A 176 15.54 -14.29 14.39
N ALA A 177 15.28 -13.01 14.61
CA ALA A 177 15.20 -12.44 15.96
C ALA A 177 14.03 -13.06 16.73
N ASN A 178 14.28 -13.56 17.92
CA ASN A 178 13.30 -14.32 18.70
C ASN A 178 12.07 -13.51 19.17
N TRP A 179 12.16 -12.18 19.20
CA TRP A 179 11.08 -11.31 19.68
C TRP A 179 10.02 -10.99 18.60
N ILE A 180 10.31 -11.24 17.33
CA ILE A 180 9.39 -11.00 16.20
C ILE A 180 9.56 -12.07 15.12
N ASN A 181 8.47 -12.71 14.73
CA ASN A 181 8.44 -13.72 13.67
C ASN A 181 7.14 -13.57 12.86
N TYR A 182 7.22 -12.91 11.72
CA TYR A 182 6.06 -12.73 10.84
C TYR A 182 5.61 -14.01 10.13
N LYS A 183 6.40 -15.09 10.17
CA LYS A 183 5.97 -16.41 9.68
C LYS A 183 4.98 -17.08 10.64
N ASP A 184 4.99 -16.71 11.92
CA ASP A 184 3.97 -17.12 12.87
C ASP A 184 2.78 -16.16 12.81
N ILE A 185 1.75 -16.52 12.06
CA ILE A 185 0.55 -15.71 11.89
C ILE A 185 -0.47 -15.85 13.03
N THR A 186 -0.14 -16.54 14.10
CA THR A 186 -1.06 -16.81 15.23
C THR A 186 -1.73 -15.54 15.74
N PRO A 187 -1.04 -14.41 16.00
CA PRO A 187 -1.70 -13.20 16.48
C PRO A 187 -2.76 -12.65 15.53
N VAL A 188 -2.45 -12.63 14.23
CA VAL A 188 -3.38 -12.13 13.19
C VAL A 188 -4.55 -13.10 12.99
N LYS A 189 -4.25 -14.40 12.97
CA LYS A 189 -5.27 -15.45 12.83
C LYS A 189 -6.23 -15.45 14.01
N ASN A 190 -5.75 -15.33 15.23
CA ASN A 190 -6.58 -15.24 16.44
C ASN A 190 -7.52 -14.04 16.37
N TRP A 191 -7.03 -12.88 15.92
CA TRP A 191 -7.87 -11.70 15.76
C TRP A 191 -8.99 -11.94 14.73
N SER A 192 -8.63 -12.48 13.57
CA SER A 192 -9.58 -12.79 12.49
C SER A 192 -10.59 -13.87 12.87
N ASP A 193 -10.17 -14.93 13.58
CA ASP A 193 -11.05 -16.02 14.02
C ASP A 193 -12.07 -15.55 15.06
N ASN A 194 -11.79 -14.48 15.78
CA ASN A 194 -12.70 -13.82 16.72
C ASN A 194 -13.51 -12.67 16.08
N HIS A 195 -13.81 -12.75 14.80
CA HIS A 195 -14.56 -11.74 14.03
C HIS A 195 -13.84 -10.40 13.87
N GLY A 196 -12.55 -10.33 14.16
CA GLY A 196 -11.77 -9.12 13.95
C GLY A 196 -11.45 -8.87 12.48
N ILE A 197 -11.46 -7.60 12.10
CA ILE A 197 -10.97 -7.14 10.80
C ILE A 197 -9.47 -6.87 10.94
N VAL A 198 -8.69 -7.31 9.96
CA VAL A 198 -7.23 -7.17 9.93
C VAL A 198 -6.82 -6.03 9.02
N GLN A 199 -6.07 -5.07 9.55
CA GLN A 199 -5.31 -4.12 8.74
C GLN A 199 -3.83 -4.46 8.84
N MET A 200 -3.13 -4.43 7.70
CA MET A 200 -1.68 -4.54 7.63
C MET A 200 -1.09 -3.26 7.08
N MET A 201 -0.07 -2.77 7.76
CA MET A 201 0.77 -1.67 7.32
C MET A 201 2.19 -2.15 7.02
N TRP A 202 2.98 -1.29 6.42
CA TRP A 202 4.39 -1.53 6.26
C TRP A 202 5.19 -0.22 6.39
N HIS A 203 5.66 0.05 7.60
CA HIS A 203 6.75 1.00 7.77
C HIS A 203 8.02 0.34 7.23
N TRP A 204 8.25 0.51 5.92
CA TRP A 204 9.28 -0.23 5.23
C TRP A 204 10.67 0.25 5.62
N ASN A 205 11.24 -0.43 6.59
CA ASN A 205 12.62 -0.25 7.01
C ASN A 205 13.55 -0.78 5.93
N VAL A 206 14.31 0.10 5.34
CA VAL A 206 15.38 -0.20 4.38
C VAL A 206 16.74 0.06 5.04
N PRO A 207 17.85 -0.45 4.48
CA PRO A 207 19.17 -0.11 4.99
C PRO A 207 19.41 1.40 5.05
N LYS A 208 20.07 1.89 6.09
CA LYS A 208 20.41 3.32 6.25
C LYS A 208 21.22 3.86 5.08
N ASN A 209 22.16 3.06 4.61
CA ASN A 209 23.05 3.39 3.52
C ASN A 209 23.18 2.18 2.59
N GLU A 210 23.78 2.42 1.42
CA GLU A 210 24.12 1.35 0.50
C GLU A 210 24.87 0.24 1.23
N PRO A 211 24.36 -0.99 1.20
CA PRO A 211 25.02 -2.13 1.82
C PRO A 211 26.40 -2.34 1.20
N GLN A 212 27.43 -2.29 2.01
CA GLN A 212 28.77 -2.62 1.53
C GLN A 212 28.85 -4.11 1.23
N ALA A 213 29.51 -4.47 0.15
CA ALA A 213 29.74 -5.87 -0.18
C ALA A 213 30.38 -6.58 1.03
N GLY A 214 29.80 -7.69 1.44
CA GLY A 214 30.38 -8.50 2.50
C GLY A 214 31.79 -8.96 2.11
N LYS A 215 32.66 -9.17 3.09
CA LYS A 215 34.01 -9.69 2.84
C LYS A 215 34.01 -11.08 2.22
N GLY A 216 32.94 -11.84 2.38
CA GLY A 216 32.83 -13.23 1.98
C GLY A 216 32.67 -14.19 3.16
N ILE A 217 32.75 -15.47 2.89
CA ILE A 217 32.72 -16.52 3.92
C ILE A 217 34.16 -16.83 4.33
N GLU A 218 34.49 -16.53 5.59
CA GLU A 218 35.77 -16.95 6.15
C GLU A 218 35.76 -18.48 6.37
N MET A 219 36.57 -19.19 5.59
CA MET A 219 36.78 -20.63 5.70
C MET A 219 37.74 -20.88 6.83
N LEU A 220 37.20 -21.36 7.95
CA LEU A 220 37.92 -21.50 9.21
C LEU A 220 38.83 -22.73 9.23
N SER A 221 39.92 -22.67 9.98
CA SER A 221 40.93 -23.74 10.11
C SER A 221 40.36 -25.08 10.59
N ASP A 222 39.20 -25.08 11.23
CA ASP A 222 38.51 -26.27 11.70
C ASP A 222 37.53 -26.90 10.68
N TRP A 223 37.47 -26.37 9.45
CA TRP A 223 36.55 -26.79 8.39
C TRP A 223 35.05 -26.61 8.70
N SER A 224 34.71 -25.85 9.69
CA SER A 224 33.29 -25.65 10.10
C SER A 224 32.49 -24.77 9.15
N ALA A 225 33.17 -23.89 8.41
CA ALA A 225 32.53 -23.01 7.45
C ALA A 225 32.33 -23.69 6.09
N ASN A 226 31.18 -23.40 5.46
CA ASN A 226 30.85 -23.94 4.15
C ASN A 226 29.82 -23.07 3.44
N LEU A 227 29.70 -23.26 2.13
CA LEU A 227 28.65 -22.66 1.31
C LEU A 227 27.88 -23.79 0.61
N GLN A 228 26.59 -23.91 0.91
CA GLN A 228 25.69 -24.86 0.27
C GLN A 228 24.90 -24.17 -0.85
N LEU A 229 25.18 -24.57 -2.08
CA LEU A 229 24.50 -24.07 -3.30
C LEU A 229 23.58 -25.17 -3.84
N THR A 230 22.52 -25.47 -3.07
CA THR A 230 21.62 -26.62 -3.32
C THR A 230 20.16 -26.22 -3.56
N ASN A 231 19.82 -24.94 -3.48
CA ASN A 231 18.46 -24.44 -3.68
C ASN A 231 18.06 -24.40 -5.17
N ASP A 232 16.77 -24.30 -5.45
CA ASP A 232 16.22 -24.35 -6.81
C ASP A 232 16.68 -23.17 -7.69
N ALA A 233 16.89 -21.99 -7.11
CA ALA A 233 17.40 -20.83 -7.84
C ALA A 233 18.82 -21.07 -8.37
N VAL A 234 19.70 -21.66 -7.55
CA VAL A 234 21.06 -22.05 -7.97
C VAL A 234 21.01 -23.13 -9.04
N LYS A 235 20.20 -24.17 -8.86
CA LYS A 235 20.04 -25.24 -9.86
C LYS A 235 19.53 -24.69 -11.20
N ALA A 236 18.58 -23.75 -11.18
CA ALA A 236 18.12 -23.06 -12.38
C ALA A 236 19.22 -22.22 -13.04
N ALA A 237 20.04 -21.51 -12.24
CA ALA A 237 21.17 -20.72 -12.75
C ALA A 237 22.24 -21.60 -13.42
N ILE A 238 22.48 -22.82 -12.90
CA ILE A 238 23.40 -23.81 -13.51
C ILE A 238 22.76 -24.46 -14.75
N GLY A 239 21.45 -24.42 -14.90
CA GLY A 239 20.69 -25.13 -15.93
C GLY A 239 21.19 -24.95 -17.36
N ASN A 240 21.70 -23.76 -17.70
CA ASN A 240 22.24 -23.41 -19.02
C ASN A 240 23.73 -23.76 -19.21
N ALA A 241 24.44 -24.21 -18.16
CA ALA A 241 25.84 -24.56 -18.25
C ALA A 241 26.06 -25.76 -19.15
N GLN A 242 27.21 -25.79 -19.84
CA GLN A 242 27.61 -26.81 -20.77
C GLN A 242 28.86 -27.54 -20.29
N VAL A 243 29.09 -28.76 -20.80
CA VAL A 243 30.35 -29.48 -20.60
C VAL A 243 31.51 -28.63 -21.13
N GLY A 244 32.55 -28.48 -20.33
CA GLY A 244 33.69 -27.60 -20.62
C GLY A 244 33.62 -26.22 -19.98
N ASP A 245 32.46 -25.78 -19.48
CA ASP A 245 32.34 -24.59 -18.66
C ASP A 245 33.08 -24.78 -17.33
N LYS A 246 33.37 -23.72 -16.62
CA LYS A 246 34.13 -23.76 -15.37
C LYS A 246 33.27 -23.30 -14.19
N LEU A 247 33.31 -24.04 -13.11
CA LEU A 247 32.98 -23.53 -11.79
C LEU A 247 34.19 -22.75 -11.29
N VAL A 248 34.03 -21.46 -11.01
CA VAL A 248 35.08 -20.56 -10.53
C VAL A 248 34.69 -20.02 -9.17
N ALA A 249 35.57 -20.18 -8.18
CA ALA A 249 35.44 -19.55 -6.88
C ALA A 249 36.52 -18.47 -6.74
N THR A 250 36.10 -17.24 -6.47
CA THR A 250 37.02 -16.15 -6.13
C THR A 250 37.30 -16.14 -4.64
N ILE A 251 38.53 -15.87 -4.26
CA ILE A 251 39.02 -15.98 -2.88
C ILE A 251 39.92 -14.83 -2.51
N ALA A 252 40.04 -14.56 -1.21
CA ALA A 252 40.92 -13.57 -0.61
C ALA A 252 41.51 -14.11 0.70
N ASP A 253 42.46 -13.38 1.27
CA ASP A 253 43.09 -13.68 2.57
C ASP A 253 43.58 -15.13 2.69
N VAL A 254 44.21 -15.64 1.63
CA VAL A 254 44.67 -17.03 1.55
C VAL A 254 45.95 -17.20 2.39
N ALA A 255 45.88 -18.02 3.42
CA ALA A 255 47.03 -18.34 4.27
C ALA A 255 47.85 -19.51 3.70
N ASP A 256 49.07 -19.67 4.20
CA ASP A 256 49.91 -20.82 3.83
C ASP A 256 49.25 -22.16 4.22
N GLY A 257 49.16 -23.08 3.27
CA GLY A 257 48.52 -24.38 3.48
C GLY A 257 47.01 -24.38 3.39
N ALA A 258 46.38 -23.26 2.93
CA ALA A 258 44.95 -23.22 2.68
C ALA A 258 44.51 -24.31 1.70
N GLN A 259 43.38 -24.94 1.99
CA GLN A 259 42.78 -25.98 1.14
C GLN A 259 41.30 -25.74 0.84
N GLY A 260 40.90 -26.09 -0.37
CA GLY A 260 39.53 -26.12 -0.82
C GLY A 260 38.94 -27.50 -0.97
N SER A 261 37.63 -27.59 -1.03
CA SER A 261 36.87 -28.80 -1.29
C SER A 261 35.60 -28.46 -2.06
N ILE A 262 35.33 -29.23 -3.12
CA ILE A 262 34.07 -29.14 -3.89
C ILE A 262 33.33 -30.44 -3.75
N LYS A 263 32.17 -30.42 -3.11
CA LYS A 263 31.39 -31.62 -2.74
C LYS A 263 30.01 -31.58 -3.39
N ASN A 264 29.48 -32.78 -3.61
CA ASN A 264 28.08 -32.94 -3.96
C ASN A 264 27.15 -32.65 -2.75
N SER A 265 25.86 -32.66 -2.96
CA SER A 265 24.85 -32.39 -1.91
C SER A 265 24.85 -33.40 -0.76
N SER A 266 25.52 -34.59 -0.94
CA SER A 266 25.71 -35.62 0.09
C SER A 266 27.03 -35.48 0.82
N TRP A 267 27.75 -34.36 0.69
CA TRP A 267 29.05 -34.07 1.33
C TRP A 267 30.21 -34.93 0.87
N THR A 268 30.10 -35.58 -0.30
CA THR A 268 31.19 -36.35 -0.90
C THR A 268 31.92 -35.50 -1.94
N GLY A 269 33.22 -35.45 -1.91
CA GLY A 269 34.03 -34.72 -2.88
C GLY A 269 33.77 -35.22 -4.31
N PHE A 270 33.68 -34.31 -5.26
CA PHE A 270 33.61 -34.70 -6.67
C PHE A 270 34.91 -35.38 -7.11
N THR A 271 34.76 -36.34 -8.00
CA THR A 271 35.86 -36.86 -8.81
C THR A 271 35.46 -36.67 -10.27
N ASP A 272 36.27 -35.96 -11.03
CA ASP A 272 35.99 -35.70 -12.45
C ASP A 272 36.31 -36.93 -13.32
N GLU A 273 35.87 -36.89 -14.58
CA GLU A 273 36.10 -38.01 -15.55
C GLU A 273 37.59 -38.27 -15.82
N ALA A 274 38.46 -37.29 -15.57
CA ALA A 274 39.91 -37.46 -15.66
C ALA A 274 40.52 -38.12 -14.42
N GLY A 275 39.71 -38.37 -13.37
CA GLY A 275 40.12 -38.99 -12.13
C GLY A 275 40.69 -38.02 -11.09
N THR A 276 40.52 -36.70 -11.29
CA THR A 276 40.94 -35.67 -10.31
C THR A 276 39.95 -35.62 -9.16
N SER A 277 40.45 -35.78 -7.93
CA SER A 277 39.64 -35.60 -6.74
C SER A 277 39.57 -34.15 -6.34
N TRP A 278 38.35 -33.65 -6.14
CA TRP A 278 38.04 -32.30 -5.66
C TRP A 278 37.67 -32.28 -4.17
N GLU A 279 37.92 -33.38 -3.47
CA GLU A 279 37.60 -33.46 -2.04
C GLU A 279 38.52 -32.60 -1.18
N TYR A 280 39.84 -32.61 -1.51
CA TYR A 280 40.86 -31.78 -0.89
C TYR A 280 41.87 -31.36 -1.94
N PHE A 281 42.09 -30.04 -2.09
CA PHE A 281 43.10 -29.51 -2.99
C PHE A 281 43.72 -28.24 -2.42
N ASP A 282 45.01 -28.06 -2.67
CA ASP A 282 45.71 -26.85 -2.25
C ASP A 282 45.28 -25.65 -3.10
N ILE A 283 45.09 -24.50 -2.45
CA ILE A 283 44.70 -23.26 -3.11
C ILE A 283 45.76 -22.18 -2.92
N SER A 284 45.87 -21.33 -3.94
CA SER A 284 46.74 -20.16 -3.95
C SER A 284 46.16 -19.11 -4.92
N GLY A 285 46.64 -17.88 -4.79
CA GLY A 285 46.18 -16.79 -5.65
C GLY A 285 44.81 -16.23 -5.23
N ASP A 286 44.03 -15.76 -6.19
CA ASP A 286 42.77 -15.06 -5.98
C ASP A 286 41.51 -15.83 -6.44
N GLN A 287 41.72 -17.03 -7.00
CA GLN A 287 40.62 -17.91 -7.42
C GLN A 287 41.10 -19.36 -7.59
N TYR A 288 40.13 -20.27 -7.54
CA TYR A 288 40.32 -21.64 -8.02
C TYR A 288 39.17 -22.04 -8.95
N SER A 289 39.40 -23.00 -9.83
CA SER A 289 38.39 -23.41 -10.79
C SER A 289 38.39 -24.91 -11.08
N MET A 290 37.20 -25.46 -11.32
CA MET A 290 36.96 -26.83 -11.75
C MET A 290 36.31 -26.80 -13.13
N THR A 291 36.85 -27.48 -14.12
CA THR A 291 36.20 -27.68 -15.41
C THR A 291 35.09 -28.70 -15.26
N LEU A 292 33.89 -28.38 -15.73
CA LEU A 292 32.71 -29.22 -15.62
C LEU A 292 32.69 -30.26 -16.73
N ASP A 293 32.76 -31.52 -16.37
CA ASP A 293 32.51 -32.65 -17.27
C ASP A 293 31.02 -33.07 -17.24
N ALA A 294 30.66 -34.11 -18.00
CA ALA A 294 29.26 -34.50 -18.12
C ALA A 294 28.69 -35.02 -16.80
N THR A 295 29.50 -35.76 -16.03
CA THR A 295 29.06 -36.39 -14.77
C THR A 295 28.88 -35.33 -13.66
N THR A 296 29.89 -34.49 -13.45
CA THR A 296 29.86 -33.45 -12.41
C THR A 296 28.81 -32.42 -12.70
N LEU A 297 28.65 -32.01 -13.96
CA LEU A 297 27.62 -31.04 -14.36
C LEU A 297 26.20 -31.59 -14.17
N ALA A 298 25.97 -32.87 -14.51
CA ALA A 298 24.64 -33.48 -14.33
C ALA A 298 24.26 -33.55 -12.85
N ASP A 299 25.19 -33.90 -11.97
CA ASP A 299 24.94 -33.91 -10.52
C ASP A 299 24.65 -32.50 -9.98
N MET A 300 25.47 -31.50 -10.34
CA MET A 300 25.27 -30.12 -9.92
C MET A 300 23.93 -29.53 -10.38
N LYS A 301 23.48 -29.85 -11.61
CA LYS A 301 22.17 -29.41 -12.12
C LYS A 301 20.99 -29.99 -11.34
N ASN A 302 21.11 -31.25 -10.92
CA ASN A 302 20.04 -31.95 -10.22
C ASN A 302 20.02 -31.66 -8.73
N ASN A 303 21.19 -31.62 -8.10
CA ASN A 303 21.35 -31.68 -6.65
C ASN A 303 22.03 -30.42 -6.05
N GLY A 304 22.65 -29.57 -6.90
CA GLY A 304 23.52 -28.51 -6.43
C GLY A 304 24.87 -29.04 -5.95
N PHE A 305 25.60 -28.22 -5.20
CA PHE A 305 26.93 -28.56 -4.70
C PHE A 305 27.29 -27.77 -3.45
N ILE A 306 28.40 -28.16 -2.80
CA ILE A 306 28.89 -27.54 -1.56
C ILE A 306 30.34 -27.16 -1.74
N LEU A 307 30.70 -25.93 -1.35
CA LEU A 307 32.08 -25.51 -1.19
C LEU A 307 32.44 -25.49 0.29
N SER A 308 33.56 -26.08 0.64
CA SER A 308 34.15 -25.97 1.96
C SER A 308 35.67 -25.81 1.85
N GLY A 309 36.34 -25.57 2.94
CA GLY A 309 37.77 -25.36 2.95
C GLY A 309 38.25 -24.76 4.26
N HIS A 310 39.51 -24.35 4.29
CA HIS A 310 40.08 -23.68 5.44
C HIS A 310 41.15 -22.65 5.05
N ASP A 311 41.29 -21.65 5.93
CA ASP A 311 42.33 -20.63 5.90
C ASP A 311 42.29 -19.70 4.66
N TYR A 312 41.08 -19.38 4.17
CA TYR A 312 40.86 -18.37 3.15
C TYR A 312 39.44 -17.75 3.28
N THR A 313 39.23 -16.65 2.58
CA THR A 313 37.88 -16.02 2.47
C THR A 313 37.31 -16.29 1.08
N LEU A 314 36.13 -16.94 0.98
CA LEU A 314 35.39 -17.16 -0.26
C LEU A 314 34.61 -15.88 -0.61
N THR A 315 34.95 -15.23 -1.74
CA THR A 315 34.41 -13.92 -2.13
C THR A 315 33.39 -13.97 -3.28
N GLY A 316 33.27 -15.10 -3.97
CA GLY A 316 32.28 -15.28 -5.04
C GLY A 316 32.33 -16.67 -5.64
N VAL A 317 31.23 -17.08 -6.28
CA VAL A 317 31.15 -18.36 -7.03
C VAL A 317 30.42 -18.11 -8.34
N TYR A 318 30.98 -18.64 -9.43
CA TYR A 318 30.47 -18.36 -10.79
C TYR A 318 30.48 -19.65 -11.62
N ILE A 319 29.57 -19.75 -12.58
CA ILE A 319 29.71 -20.63 -13.76
C ILE A 319 30.18 -19.75 -14.91
N VAL A 320 31.35 -20.06 -15.43
CA VAL A 320 31.98 -19.28 -16.52
C VAL A 320 32.04 -20.15 -17.78
N PRO A 321 31.45 -19.70 -18.90
CA PRO A 321 31.56 -20.45 -20.16
C PRO A 321 33.01 -20.67 -20.58
N ALA A 322 33.30 -21.82 -21.25
CA ALA A 322 34.65 -22.30 -21.53
C ALA A 322 35.62 -21.28 -22.14
N ASN A 323 35.10 -20.38 -22.98
CA ASN A 323 35.90 -19.38 -23.72
C ASN A 323 35.57 -17.93 -23.29
N LYS A 324 35.14 -17.72 -22.04
CA LYS A 324 34.73 -16.44 -21.50
C LYS A 324 35.53 -16.10 -20.25
N ASP A 325 35.55 -14.80 -19.92
CA ASP A 325 36.13 -14.29 -18.70
C ASP A 325 35.14 -14.33 -17.53
N LEU A 326 35.62 -14.19 -16.31
CA LEU A 326 34.83 -14.18 -15.09
C LEU A 326 33.65 -13.20 -15.14
N ALA A 327 33.89 -11.99 -15.69
CA ALA A 327 32.86 -10.96 -15.86
C ALA A 327 31.67 -11.37 -16.74
N GLN A 328 31.83 -12.41 -17.55
CA GLN A 328 30.80 -12.97 -18.43
C GLN A 328 30.15 -14.24 -17.85
N GLY A 329 30.58 -14.63 -16.64
CA GLY A 329 30.04 -15.77 -15.91
C GLY A 329 28.70 -15.47 -15.24
N THR A 330 27.94 -16.54 -15.00
CA THR A 330 26.74 -16.48 -14.15
C THR A 330 27.16 -16.58 -12.70
N GLN A 331 26.87 -15.55 -11.91
CA GLN A 331 27.20 -15.52 -10.49
C GLN A 331 26.19 -16.36 -9.69
N LEU A 332 26.68 -17.33 -8.93
CA LEU A 332 25.89 -18.22 -8.06
C LEU A 332 25.93 -17.78 -6.59
N TYR A 333 27.02 -17.15 -6.18
CA TYR A 333 27.20 -16.61 -4.85
C TYR A 333 27.88 -15.24 -4.92
N LYS A 334 27.33 -14.31 -4.19
CA LYS A 334 27.86 -12.97 -3.94
C LYS A 334 27.88 -12.76 -2.43
N PRO A 335 28.97 -12.25 -1.85
CA PRO A 335 28.98 -11.87 -0.45
C PRO A 335 27.86 -10.86 -0.18
N THR A 336 26.93 -11.24 0.66
CA THR A 336 25.92 -10.31 1.14
C THR A 336 26.50 -9.49 2.29
N ALA A 337 26.14 -8.22 2.33
CA ALA A 337 26.42 -7.41 3.51
C ALA A 337 25.77 -8.08 4.72
N ASN A 338 26.52 -8.27 5.77
CA ASN A 338 25.96 -8.75 7.04
C ASN A 338 25.40 -7.54 7.79
N LEU A 339 24.17 -7.16 7.45
CA LEU A 339 23.50 -6.03 8.07
C LEU A 339 22.91 -6.43 9.43
N ASP A 340 23.26 -5.67 10.45
CA ASP A 340 22.65 -5.80 11.79
C ASP A 340 21.27 -5.12 11.77
N PRO A 341 20.17 -5.88 11.99
CA PRO A 341 18.83 -5.32 11.95
C PRO A 341 18.58 -4.22 13.00
N ASN A 342 19.42 -4.13 14.04
CA ASN A 342 19.29 -3.12 15.09
C ASN A 342 20.16 -1.87 14.85
N LYS A 343 21.10 -1.90 13.90
CA LYS A 343 22.05 -0.81 13.68
C LYS A 343 22.01 -0.27 12.27
N ASP A 344 21.88 -1.17 11.27
CA ASP A 344 22.06 -0.82 9.86
C ASP A 344 20.74 -0.52 9.15
N TYR A 345 19.64 -0.84 9.79
CA TYR A 345 18.30 -0.43 9.39
C TYR A 345 17.82 0.65 10.34
N ASN A 346 17.72 1.86 9.88
CA ASN A 346 16.89 2.82 10.55
C ASN A 346 16.02 3.42 9.52
N PHE A 347 15.27 2.56 8.76
CA PHE A 347 14.27 3.37 8.76
C PHE A 347 13.63 3.64 7.44
N TYR A 348 12.43 3.73 7.69
CA TYR A 348 11.38 4.33 6.92
C TYR A 348 11.53 5.87 6.76
N LEU A 349 12.32 6.56 7.62
CA LEU A 349 12.57 8.02 7.50
C LEU A 349 13.72 8.32 6.54
N LYS A 350 13.58 9.33 5.69
CA LYS A 350 14.66 9.74 4.78
C LYS A 350 15.67 10.68 5.45
N SER A 351 16.94 10.55 5.07
CA SER A 351 18.04 11.31 5.67
C SER A 351 18.00 12.82 5.39
N GLU A 352 17.41 13.24 4.27
CA GLU A 352 17.24 14.68 3.94
C GLU A 352 16.37 15.42 4.96
N SER A 353 15.44 14.70 5.62
CA SER A 353 14.56 15.25 6.65
C SER A 353 15.02 14.92 8.07
N TYR A 354 15.73 13.78 8.23
CA TYR A 354 16.12 13.24 9.52
C TYR A 354 17.56 12.70 9.45
N PRO A 355 18.50 13.21 10.26
CA PRO A 355 19.92 12.78 10.21
C PRO A 355 20.12 11.26 10.40
N GLU A 356 19.24 10.63 11.16
CA GLU A 356 19.27 9.18 11.41
C GLU A 356 18.53 8.35 10.34
N GLY A 357 17.96 9.00 9.34
CA GLY A 357 17.18 8.37 8.30
C GLY A 357 18.03 7.64 7.25
N THR A 358 17.36 7.05 6.28
CA THR A 358 18.00 6.31 5.18
C THR A 358 18.36 7.21 4.00
N THR A 359 19.43 6.85 3.29
CA THR A 359 19.82 7.41 1.99
C THR A 359 19.15 6.68 0.82
N PHE A 360 18.27 5.71 1.08
CA PHE A 360 17.53 4.97 0.05
C PHE A 360 16.75 5.93 -0.85
N ASP A 361 17.02 5.89 -2.15
CA ASP A 361 16.36 6.75 -3.12
C ASP A 361 15.18 6.03 -3.79
N ALA A 362 13.96 6.50 -3.51
CA ALA A 362 12.74 5.96 -4.09
C ALA A 362 12.76 5.93 -5.63
N ALA A 363 13.42 6.89 -6.28
CA ALA A 363 13.53 6.93 -7.73
C ALA A 363 14.36 5.78 -8.31
N ASN A 364 15.24 5.18 -7.53
CA ASN A 364 16.13 4.08 -7.94
C ASN A 364 15.55 2.69 -7.63
N ALA A 365 14.54 2.60 -6.78
CA ALA A 365 14.01 1.31 -6.32
C ALA A 365 13.57 0.36 -7.44
N LEU A 366 13.11 0.91 -8.59
CA LEU A 366 12.72 0.14 -9.77
C LEU A 366 13.77 0.14 -10.87
N THR A 367 14.95 0.73 -10.64
CA THR A 367 16.04 0.83 -11.63
C THR A 367 17.00 -0.35 -11.46
N GLU A 368 17.04 -1.22 -12.47
CA GLU A 368 17.91 -2.40 -12.49
C GLU A 368 19.38 -2.03 -12.22
N GLY A 369 20.04 -2.81 -11.35
CA GLY A 369 21.46 -2.64 -11.01
C GLY A 369 21.75 -1.65 -9.89
N THR A 370 20.76 -0.96 -9.34
CA THR A 370 20.93 -0.13 -8.13
C THR A 370 20.81 -0.97 -6.87
N TRP A 371 21.40 -0.51 -5.78
CA TRP A 371 21.26 -1.20 -4.50
C TRP A 371 19.83 -1.12 -3.97
N GLU A 372 19.13 -0.03 -4.26
CA GLU A 372 17.72 0.15 -3.91
C GLU A 372 16.84 -0.89 -4.63
N ASN A 373 17.14 -1.18 -5.90
CA ASN A 373 16.42 -2.20 -6.64
C ASN A 373 16.66 -3.60 -6.07
N GLN A 374 17.87 -3.90 -5.61
CA GLN A 374 18.14 -5.18 -4.95
C GLN A 374 17.33 -5.32 -3.65
N VAL A 375 17.30 -4.28 -2.81
CA VAL A 375 16.49 -4.25 -1.58
C VAL A 375 15.00 -4.41 -1.92
N TRP A 376 14.52 -3.69 -2.94
CA TRP A 376 13.14 -3.82 -3.41
C TRP A 376 12.79 -5.26 -3.76
N LYS A 377 13.58 -5.92 -4.59
CA LYS A 377 13.35 -7.31 -5.00
C LYS A 377 13.35 -8.27 -3.80
N ASP A 378 14.33 -8.16 -2.92
CA ASP A 378 14.47 -9.06 -1.77
C ASP A 378 13.33 -8.88 -0.76
N ASP A 379 12.96 -7.63 -0.47
CA ASP A 379 11.91 -7.34 0.51
C ASP A 379 10.52 -7.60 -0.06
N MET A 380 10.27 -7.33 -1.35
CA MET A 380 9.01 -7.68 -2.01
C MET A 380 8.80 -9.20 -2.06
N GLN A 381 9.85 -9.99 -2.26
CA GLN A 381 9.76 -11.44 -2.16
C GLN A 381 9.34 -11.86 -0.74
N THR A 382 9.99 -11.32 0.29
CA THR A 382 9.67 -11.61 1.69
C THR A 382 8.25 -11.16 2.06
N LEU A 383 7.85 -9.96 1.63
CA LEU A 383 6.49 -9.45 1.84
C LEU A 383 5.45 -10.38 1.21
N THR A 384 5.69 -10.81 -0.02
CA THR A 384 4.81 -11.73 -0.72
C THR A 384 4.64 -13.05 0.02
N GLU A 385 5.73 -13.61 0.57
CA GLU A 385 5.68 -14.81 1.42
C GLU A 385 4.81 -14.56 2.67
N TYR A 386 5.00 -13.45 3.37
CA TYR A 386 4.23 -13.13 4.58
C TYR A 386 2.74 -12.92 4.30
N LEU A 387 2.41 -12.15 3.27
CA LEU A 387 1.01 -11.91 2.88
C LEU A 387 0.34 -13.19 2.35
N THR A 388 1.10 -14.08 1.70
CA THR A 388 0.58 -15.37 1.23
C THR A 388 0.15 -16.26 2.40
N LEU A 389 0.81 -16.20 3.54
CA LEU A 389 0.38 -16.92 4.75
C LEU A 389 -1.01 -16.46 5.21
N LEU A 390 -1.29 -15.16 5.15
CA LEU A 390 -2.60 -14.61 5.49
C LEU A 390 -3.67 -15.03 4.47
N LYS A 391 -3.33 -14.98 3.17
CA LYS A 391 -4.22 -15.48 2.11
C LYS A 391 -4.58 -16.95 2.32
N ASN A 392 -3.58 -17.80 2.56
CA ASN A 392 -3.79 -19.23 2.76
C ASN A 392 -4.62 -19.54 4.02
N ALA A 393 -4.61 -18.67 5.00
CA ALA A 393 -5.48 -18.72 6.17
C ALA A 393 -6.88 -18.12 5.93
N ASN A 394 -7.19 -17.73 4.70
CA ASN A 394 -8.45 -17.08 4.31
C ASN A 394 -8.75 -15.79 5.10
N ILE A 395 -7.72 -14.97 5.34
CA ILE A 395 -7.81 -13.71 6.07
C ILE A 395 -7.87 -12.56 5.05
N PRO A 396 -8.98 -11.80 4.98
CA PRO A 396 -9.03 -10.59 4.19
C PRO A 396 -8.26 -9.47 4.89
N VAL A 397 -7.55 -8.66 4.14
CA VAL A 397 -6.62 -7.66 4.67
C VAL A 397 -6.93 -6.28 4.10
N LEU A 398 -7.11 -5.30 4.98
CA LEU A 398 -6.99 -3.88 4.63
C LEU A 398 -5.50 -3.58 4.51
N TRP A 399 -4.99 -3.50 3.28
CA TRP A 399 -3.58 -3.29 2.99
C TRP A 399 -3.29 -1.81 2.82
N ARG A 400 -2.51 -1.24 3.73
CA ARG A 400 -2.20 0.19 3.78
C ARG A 400 -0.69 0.44 3.71
N PRO A 401 -0.06 0.20 2.54
CA PRO A 401 1.36 0.46 2.32
C PRO A 401 1.63 1.94 2.03
N PHE A 402 2.89 2.37 2.15
CA PHE A 402 3.35 3.68 1.71
C PHE A 402 2.47 4.86 2.17
N HIS A 403 1.97 4.80 3.40
CA HIS A 403 1.09 5.83 3.93
C HIS A 403 1.80 7.19 4.03
N GLU A 404 1.04 8.26 4.02
CA GLU A 404 1.51 9.63 4.22
C GLU A 404 2.66 10.07 3.29
N ALA A 405 2.75 9.54 2.08
CA ALA A 405 3.87 9.78 1.18
C ALA A 405 4.05 11.27 0.86
N SER A 406 2.98 12.01 0.64
CA SER A 406 3.00 13.46 0.33
C SER A 406 3.49 14.33 1.49
N GLY A 407 3.54 13.79 2.71
CA GLY A 407 4.16 14.43 3.89
C GLY A 407 5.68 14.53 3.79
N LYS A 408 6.31 13.70 2.96
CA LYS A 408 7.75 13.74 2.61
C LYS A 408 8.73 13.42 3.74
N TRP A 409 8.28 12.86 4.84
CA TRP A 409 9.16 12.38 5.93
C TRP A 409 9.63 10.94 5.73
N PHE A 410 8.87 10.10 5.03
CA PHE A 410 9.27 8.74 4.69
C PHE A 410 10.12 8.68 3.42
N TRP A 411 10.93 7.64 3.24
CA TRP A 411 11.76 7.48 2.05
C TRP A 411 10.92 7.36 0.76
N TRP A 412 9.71 6.78 0.82
CA TRP A 412 8.78 6.68 -0.30
C TRP A 412 8.07 8.00 -0.64
N GLY A 413 8.30 9.04 0.13
CA GLY A 413 7.75 10.38 -0.05
C GLY A 413 8.69 11.35 -0.76
N LYS A 414 9.57 10.89 -1.66
CA LYS A 414 10.51 11.75 -2.39
C LYS A 414 9.77 12.72 -3.32
N ASP A 415 8.98 12.18 -4.22
CA ASP A 415 8.15 12.92 -5.18
C ASP A 415 6.94 12.08 -5.64
N ALA A 416 5.93 12.74 -6.19
CA ALA A 416 4.69 12.10 -6.57
C ALA A 416 4.88 11.04 -7.68
N ASP A 417 5.76 11.27 -8.65
CA ASP A 417 5.96 10.35 -9.76
C ASP A 417 6.64 9.07 -9.32
N SER A 418 7.71 9.18 -8.51
CA SER A 418 8.39 8.02 -7.94
C SER A 418 7.45 7.22 -7.05
N PHE A 419 6.67 7.90 -6.20
CA PHE A 419 5.68 7.25 -5.34
C PHE A 419 4.63 6.46 -6.13
N LYS A 420 4.02 7.06 -7.14
CA LYS A 420 2.99 6.38 -7.96
C LYS A 420 3.57 5.16 -8.69
N LYS A 421 4.80 5.26 -9.20
CA LYS A 421 5.49 4.12 -9.81
C LYS A 421 5.71 2.97 -8.82
N LEU A 422 6.16 3.28 -7.60
CA LEU A 422 6.34 2.28 -6.54
C LEU A 422 5.02 1.62 -6.15
N TRP A 423 3.96 2.40 -5.98
CA TRP A 423 2.63 1.89 -5.66
C TRP A 423 2.12 0.91 -6.74
N ILE A 424 2.20 1.32 -8.01
CA ILE A 424 1.75 0.51 -9.14
C ILE A 424 2.61 -0.74 -9.31
N ALA A 425 3.92 -0.64 -9.11
CA ALA A 425 4.81 -1.80 -9.15
C ALA A 425 4.47 -2.82 -8.06
N MET A 426 4.30 -2.38 -6.80
CA MET A 426 3.87 -3.24 -5.71
C MET A 426 2.51 -3.88 -6.00
N PHE A 427 1.54 -3.10 -6.48
CA PHE A 427 0.22 -3.60 -6.84
C PHE A 427 0.32 -4.73 -7.87
N ASN A 428 1.08 -4.53 -8.94
CA ASN A 428 1.22 -5.51 -10.00
C ASN A 428 1.95 -6.76 -9.53
N GLU A 429 3.04 -6.63 -8.78
CA GLU A 429 3.79 -7.78 -8.23
C GLU A 429 2.94 -8.63 -7.30
N LEU A 430 2.19 -8.02 -6.38
CA LEU A 430 1.29 -8.74 -5.48
C LEU A 430 0.11 -9.37 -6.21
N LYS A 431 -0.40 -8.73 -7.27
CA LYS A 431 -1.43 -9.29 -8.14
C LYS A 431 -0.93 -10.52 -8.91
N GLU A 432 0.26 -10.45 -9.50
CA GLU A 432 0.89 -11.58 -10.19
C GLU A 432 1.16 -12.75 -9.24
N ALA A 433 1.52 -12.47 -7.99
CA ALA A 433 1.66 -13.47 -6.94
C ALA A 433 0.32 -14.08 -6.50
N GLY A 434 -0.81 -13.60 -7.01
CA GLY A 434 -2.14 -14.13 -6.74
C GLY A 434 -2.70 -13.71 -5.37
N LEU A 435 -2.27 -12.60 -4.81
CA LEU A 435 -2.76 -12.09 -3.52
C LEU A 435 -4.12 -11.41 -3.70
N ASP A 436 -5.16 -12.22 -3.78
CA ASP A 436 -6.55 -11.84 -4.04
C ASP A 436 -7.37 -11.47 -2.79
N ASN A 437 -6.70 -11.34 -1.66
CA ASN A 437 -7.29 -11.03 -0.35
C ASN A 437 -7.00 -9.62 0.15
N LEU A 438 -6.37 -8.75 -0.67
CA LEU A 438 -5.95 -7.42 -0.28
C LEU A 438 -6.94 -6.34 -0.77
N ILE A 439 -7.39 -5.49 0.16
CA ILE A 439 -8.15 -4.27 -0.10
C ILE A 439 -7.19 -3.09 0.09
N TRP A 440 -6.97 -2.31 -0.96
CA TRP A 440 -5.92 -1.30 -1.02
C TRP A 440 -6.34 0.04 -0.46
N VAL A 441 -5.62 0.52 0.54
CA VAL A 441 -5.88 1.78 1.26
C VAL A 441 -4.75 2.77 0.99
N TRP A 442 -5.05 3.85 0.29
CA TRP A 442 -4.12 4.95 0.07
C TRP A 442 -4.38 6.09 1.06
N THR A 443 -3.33 6.68 1.63
CA THR A 443 -3.42 7.78 2.60
C THR A 443 -3.04 9.11 1.97
N SER A 444 -3.98 10.05 1.96
CA SER A 444 -3.79 11.44 1.56
C SER A 444 -3.44 12.31 2.76
N CYS A 445 -2.47 13.23 2.59
CA CYS A 445 -2.15 14.26 3.59
C CYS A 445 -2.84 15.61 3.32
N GLY A 446 -3.66 15.69 2.26
CA GLY A 446 -4.32 16.91 1.81
C GLY A 446 -3.53 17.67 0.74
N ASN A 447 -4.24 18.30 -0.20
CA ASN A 447 -3.68 19.02 -1.34
C ASN A 447 -2.66 18.21 -2.13
N ASP A 448 -2.88 16.92 -2.29
CA ASP A 448 -1.96 15.94 -2.83
C ASP A 448 -2.57 15.05 -3.92
N ASN A 449 -3.51 15.58 -4.67
CA ASN A 449 -4.20 14.84 -5.73
C ASN A 449 -3.24 14.29 -6.80
N ASP A 450 -2.10 14.94 -6.99
CA ASP A 450 -1.04 14.50 -7.88
C ASP A 450 -0.28 13.25 -7.38
N TRP A 451 -0.42 12.92 -6.10
CA TRP A 451 0.12 11.70 -5.48
C TRP A 451 -0.82 10.50 -5.60
N TYR A 452 -2.07 10.72 -5.99
CA TYR A 452 -3.05 9.65 -6.09
C TYR A 452 -2.69 8.63 -7.18
N PRO A 453 -2.53 7.34 -6.84
CA PRO A 453 -2.12 6.33 -7.81
C PRO A 453 -3.13 6.05 -8.94
N GLY A 454 -4.37 6.44 -8.73
CA GLY A 454 -5.47 6.24 -9.67
C GLY A 454 -6.49 5.20 -9.22
N ASP A 455 -7.71 5.33 -9.73
CA ASP A 455 -8.87 4.51 -9.35
C ASP A 455 -8.68 3.01 -9.57
N ALA A 456 -7.83 2.62 -10.53
CA ALA A 456 -7.54 1.21 -10.82
C ALA A 456 -6.65 0.53 -9.78
N TYR A 457 -6.03 1.31 -8.87
CA TYR A 457 -5.02 0.83 -7.92
C TYR A 457 -5.37 1.11 -6.45
N VAL A 458 -6.52 1.69 -6.18
CA VAL A 458 -6.96 2.11 -4.84
C VAL A 458 -8.42 1.72 -4.63
N ASP A 459 -8.71 1.11 -3.49
CA ASP A 459 -10.08 0.83 -3.05
C ASP A 459 -10.62 1.90 -2.11
N ILE A 460 -9.79 2.35 -1.19
CA ILE A 460 -10.19 3.20 -0.06
C ILE A 460 -9.17 4.34 0.09
N VAL A 461 -9.67 5.54 0.36
CA VAL A 461 -8.84 6.72 0.59
C VAL A 461 -8.90 7.09 2.07
N ALA A 462 -7.73 7.17 2.70
CA ALA A 462 -7.58 7.50 4.11
C ALA A 462 -7.02 8.91 4.31
N ARG A 463 -7.33 9.50 5.45
CA ARG A 463 -6.72 10.70 6.00
C ARG A 463 -6.26 10.42 7.43
N ASP A 464 -5.08 10.91 7.81
CA ASP A 464 -4.54 10.80 9.15
C ASP A 464 -4.66 12.17 9.85
N LEU A 465 -5.25 12.20 11.04
CA LEU A 465 -5.52 13.42 11.80
C LEU A 465 -5.13 13.25 13.26
N TYR A 466 -4.28 14.13 13.76
CA TYR A 466 -3.84 14.14 15.14
C TYR A 466 -4.12 15.49 15.80
N GLY A 467 -4.79 15.49 16.95
CA GLY A 467 -5.05 16.68 17.76
C GLY A 467 -6.04 17.66 17.16
N GLU A 468 -6.78 17.28 16.14
CA GLU A 468 -7.72 18.14 15.43
C GLU A 468 -9.10 18.20 16.13
N ASP A 469 -9.74 19.35 16.04
CA ASP A 469 -11.12 19.53 16.53
C ASP A 469 -12.17 18.92 15.57
N ASP A 470 -13.41 18.90 16.00
CA ASP A 470 -14.52 18.33 15.26
C ASP A 470 -14.83 19.09 13.96
N ALA A 471 -14.68 20.41 13.95
CA ALA A 471 -14.88 21.23 12.77
C ALA A 471 -13.82 20.93 11.70
N LYS A 472 -12.56 20.78 12.11
CA LYS A 472 -11.46 20.39 11.21
C LYS A 472 -11.66 18.97 10.69
N CYS A 473 -12.02 18.01 11.54
CA CYS A 473 -12.34 16.64 11.13
C CYS A 473 -13.47 16.60 10.08
N ALA A 474 -14.51 17.39 10.27
CA ALA A 474 -15.63 17.49 9.32
C ALA A 474 -15.19 18.10 7.98
N THR A 475 -14.35 19.12 8.01
CA THR A 475 -13.79 19.74 6.79
C THR A 475 -12.92 18.76 6.01
N GLU A 476 -12.04 18.02 6.68
CA GLU A 476 -11.17 17.02 6.07
C GLU A 476 -11.97 15.85 5.46
N TYR A 477 -13.01 15.39 6.18
CA TYR A 477 -13.93 14.39 5.65
C TYR A 477 -14.67 14.87 4.39
N ALA A 478 -15.18 16.09 4.42
CA ALA A 478 -15.90 16.68 3.29
C ALA A 478 -14.99 16.85 2.06
N ASP A 479 -13.75 17.31 2.27
CA ASP A 479 -12.74 17.44 1.21
C ASP A 479 -12.44 16.07 0.56
N LEU A 480 -12.17 15.08 1.38
CA LEU A 480 -11.83 13.72 0.90
C LEU A 480 -13.01 13.09 0.15
N SER A 481 -14.23 13.17 0.72
CA SER A 481 -15.45 12.63 0.11
C SER A 481 -15.81 13.35 -1.20
N ALA A 482 -15.46 14.62 -1.31
CA ALA A 482 -15.71 15.40 -2.49
C ALA A 482 -14.72 15.11 -3.61
N THR A 483 -13.44 14.92 -3.26
CA THR A 483 -12.36 14.68 -4.22
C THR A 483 -12.40 13.26 -4.75
N TYR A 484 -12.68 12.28 -3.88
CA TYR A 484 -12.70 10.84 -4.19
C TYR A 484 -14.11 10.27 -3.98
N GLY A 485 -15.10 10.86 -4.64
CA GLY A 485 -16.52 10.56 -4.42
C GLY A 485 -16.95 9.13 -4.71
N ASN A 486 -16.21 8.40 -5.54
CA ASN A 486 -16.42 7.00 -5.85
C ASN A 486 -15.69 6.03 -4.90
N LYS A 487 -14.89 6.53 -3.97
CA LYS A 487 -14.15 5.70 -3.01
C LYS A 487 -14.73 5.79 -1.61
N ILE A 488 -14.62 4.70 -0.86
CA ILE A 488 -14.81 4.72 0.58
C ILE A 488 -13.74 5.63 1.18
N VAL A 489 -14.11 6.50 2.12
CA VAL A 489 -13.16 7.37 2.81
C VAL A 489 -13.12 7.08 4.31
N THR A 490 -11.93 7.15 4.89
CA THR A 490 -11.71 6.73 6.27
C THR A 490 -10.71 7.61 7.01
N LEU A 491 -10.78 7.58 8.35
CA LEU A 491 -9.76 8.12 9.25
C LEU A 491 -8.70 7.02 9.49
N GLY A 492 -7.61 7.08 8.70
CA GLY A 492 -6.60 6.04 8.65
C GLY A 492 -5.74 5.95 9.90
N GLU A 493 -5.46 7.11 10.52
CA GLU A 493 -4.84 7.23 11.82
C GLU A 493 -5.40 8.43 12.56
N CYS A 494 -5.46 8.33 13.89
CA CYS A 494 -5.86 9.45 14.72
C CYS A 494 -5.30 9.34 16.14
N GLY A 495 -5.37 10.46 16.86
CA GLY A 495 -4.98 10.49 18.25
C GLY A 495 -4.52 11.86 18.73
N TYR A 496 -3.72 11.83 19.80
CA TYR A 496 -3.11 12.99 20.40
C TYR A 496 -1.96 13.53 19.54
N SER A 497 -1.88 14.84 19.42
CA SER A 497 -0.76 15.53 18.75
C SER A 497 0.16 16.19 19.77
N THR A 498 1.44 15.85 19.71
CA THR A 498 2.48 16.53 20.49
C THR A 498 2.79 17.93 19.96
N TYR A 499 2.48 18.20 18.70
CA TYR A 499 2.69 19.52 18.06
C TYR A 499 1.68 20.56 18.55
N THR A 500 0.41 20.17 18.63
CA THR A 500 -0.68 21.05 19.09
C THR A 500 -0.99 20.87 20.57
N ASN A 501 -0.41 19.85 21.19
CA ASN A 501 -0.65 19.48 22.58
C ASN A 501 -2.15 19.22 22.87
N SER A 502 -2.81 18.55 21.93
CA SER A 502 -4.25 18.31 21.97
C SER A 502 -4.62 16.89 21.56
N GLN A 503 -5.71 16.37 22.13
CA GLN A 503 -6.35 15.13 21.73
C GLN A 503 -7.28 15.41 20.55
N ILE A 504 -7.33 14.50 19.56
CA ILE A 504 -8.35 14.58 18.53
C ILE A 504 -9.75 14.57 19.14
N ALA A 505 -10.69 15.30 18.52
CA ALA A 505 -12.09 15.34 18.94
C ALA A 505 -12.66 13.92 19.10
N THR A 506 -13.55 13.74 20.06
CA THR A 506 -14.24 12.45 20.28
C THR A 506 -15.05 12.06 19.04
N VAL A 507 -15.26 10.76 18.88
CA VAL A 507 -15.98 10.23 17.72
C VAL A 507 -17.41 10.77 17.64
N SER A 508 -18.07 10.97 18.79
CA SER A 508 -19.42 11.56 18.83
C SER A 508 -19.44 12.99 18.32
N LYS A 509 -18.46 13.83 18.68
CA LYS A 509 -18.34 15.20 18.18
C LYS A 509 -18.06 15.24 16.68
N GLN A 510 -17.11 14.40 16.21
CA GLN A 510 -16.80 14.29 14.79
C GLN A 510 -18.03 13.89 13.96
N TRP A 511 -18.78 12.87 14.43
CA TRP A 511 -19.99 12.42 13.78
C TRP A 511 -21.07 13.51 13.70
N ASN A 512 -21.31 14.21 14.81
CA ASN A 512 -22.29 15.29 14.88
C ASN A 512 -21.91 16.50 14.00
N ALA A 513 -20.61 16.74 13.82
CA ALA A 513 -20.10 17.75 12.89
C ALA A 513 -20.17 17.33 11.42
N GLY A 514 -20.45 16.06 11.11
CA GLY A 514 -20.62 15.56 9.75
C GLY A 514 -19.49 14.66 9.22
N ALA A 515 -18.45 14.35 10.02
CA ALA A 515 -17.40 13.44 9.63
C ALA A 515 -17.89 11.98 9.74
N LYS A 516 -18.33 11.42 8.63
CA LYS A 516 -18.92 10.07 8.52
C LYS A 516 -17.87 9.06 8.03
N TRP A 517 -16.72 9.01 8.70
CA TRP A 517 -15.63 8.08 8.38
C TRP A 517 -16.13 6.63 8.32
N SER A 518 -15.62 5.82 7.37
CA SER A 518 -15.93 4.38 7.32
C SER A 518 -15.38 3.65 8.56
N TRP A 519 -14.17 4.01 8.98
CA TRP A 519 -13.60 3.59 10.25
C TRP A 519 -12.71 4.68 10.84
N PHE A 520 -12.32 4.52 12.09
CA PHE A 520 -11.19 5.23 12.68
C PHE A 520 -10.13 4.23 13.15
N MET A 521 -8.87 4.63 13.12
CA MET A 521 -7.73 3.87 13.62
C MET A 521 -6.95 4.72 14.59
N VAL A 522 -7.08 4.46 15.89
CA VAL A 522 -6.28 5.14 16.91
C VAL A 522 -4.87 4.57 16.88
N TRP A 523 -3.86 5.45 16.85
CA TRP A 523 -2.48 5.03 16.94
C TRP A 523 -2.18 4.47 18.32
N TYR A 524 -1.27 3.52 18.42
CA TYR A 524 -1.01 2.80 19.66
C TYR A 524 -0.51 3.68 20.80
N ASN A 525 -0.77 3.24 22.04
CA ASN A 525 -0.16 3.77 23.25
C ASN A 525 1.02 2.89 23.64
N ASP A 526 2.13 3.53 23.96
CA ASP A 526 3.32 2.85 24.49
C ASP A 526 3.65 3.37 25.89
N GLU A 527 3.37 2.55 26.88
CA GLU A 527 3.62 2.89 28.28
C GLU A 527 5.12 2.99 28.59
N SER A 528 5.97 2.24 27.89
CA SER A 528 7.41 2.24 28.11
C SER A 528 8.08 3.54 27.63
N SER A 529 7.60 4.11 26.54
CA SER A 529 8.04 5.41 26.01
C SER A 529 7.17 6.58 26.49
N GLN A 530 6.10 6.31 27.25
CA GLN A 530 5.10 7.28 27.69
C GLN A 530 4.44 8.04 26.54
N THR A 531 4.28 7.40 25.40
CA THR A 531 3.59 7.94 24.23
C THR A 531 2.13 7.51 24.25
N TYR A 532 1.22 8.44 24.50
CA TYR A 532 -0.22 8.16 24.60
C TYR A 532 -0.96 8.92 23.50
N HIS A 533 -1.60 8.18 22.59
CA HIS A 533 -2.40 8.77 21.50
C HIS A 533 -3.90 8.80 21.79
N SER A 534 -4.35 8.12 22.83
CA SER A 534 -5.75 8.13 23.27
C SER A 534 -5.88 7.95 24.77
N THR A 535 -7.02 8.41 25.32
CA THR A 535 -7.39 8.25 26.73
C THR A 535 -8.53 7.26 26.89
N GLN A 536 -8.73 6.79 28.14
CA GLN A 536 -9.86 5.95 28.47
C GLN A 536 -11.20 6.65 28.18
N GLU A 537 -11.31 7.94 28.50
CA GLU A 537 -12.52 8.73 28.28
C GLU A 537 -12.85 8.85 26.80
N TRP A 538 -11.83 9.06 25.94
CA TRP A 538 -12.02 9.11 24.50
C TRP A 538 -12.60 7.80 23.96
N TRP A 539 -12.08 6.67 24.43
CA TRP A 539 -12.56 5.34 24.04
C TRP A 539 -13.93 5.02 24.59
N GLN A 540 -14.23 5.44 25.83
CA GLN A 540 -15.57 5.29 26.42
C GLN A 540 -16.62 6.07 25.64
N ASP A 541 -16.31 7.29 25.19
CA ASP A 541 -17.18 8.02 24.25
C ASP A 541 -17.41 7.20 22.98
N ALA A 542 -16.36 6.80 22.29
CA ALA A 542 -16.46 6.08 21.03
C ALA A 542 -17.31 4.80 21.16
N MET A 543 -16.96 3.93 22.11
CA MET A 543 -17.58 2.60 22.23
C MET A 543 -18.99 2.62 22.82
N SER A 544 -19.45 3.76 23.36
CA SER A 544 -20.81 3.96 23.84
C SER A 544 -21.80 4.43 22.74
N GLN A 545 -21.30 4.84 21.59
CA GLN A 545 -22.15 5.36 20.51
C GLN A 545 -22.86 4.24 19.76
N PRO A 546 -24.17 4.39 19.41
CA PRO A 546 -24.94 3.36 18.74
C PRO A 546 -24.54 3.15 17.26
N ASN A 547 -23.81 4.10 16.69
CA ASN A 547 -23.31 4.07 15.32
C ASN A 547 -21.87 3.54 15.22
N ILE A 548 -21.25 3.12 16.31
CA ILE A 548 -19.92 2.51 16.31
C ILE A 548 -20.04 0.99 16.27
N ILE A 549 -19.29 0.38 15.35
CA ILE A 549 -19.17 -1.08 15.23
C ILE A 549 -18.00 -1.55 16.06
N THR A 550 -18.26 -2.46 16.97
CA THR A 550 -17.29 -3.20 17.79
C THR A 550 -17.08 -4.60 17.22
N ARG A 551 -16.02 -5.31 17.63
CA ARG A 551 -15.64 -6.62 17.06
C ARG A 551 -16.76 -7.66 17.14
N ASP A 552 -17.51 -7.68 18.23
CA ASP A 552 -18.63 -8.61 18.44
C ASP A 552 -19.83 -8.36 17.50
N GLN A 553 -19.85 -7.24 16.80
CA GLN A 553 -20.89 -6.89 15.82
C GLN A 553 -20.48 -7.18 14.37
N VAL A 554 -19.21 -7.53 14.13
CA VAL A 554 -18.73 -7.87 12.79
C VAL A 554 -19.20 -9.28 12.44
N PRO A 555 -19.82 -9.50 11.27
CA PRO A 555 -20.24 -10.84 10.84
C PRO A 555 -19.01 -11.71 10.54
N SER A 556 -19.23 -13.02 10.38
CA SER A 556 -18.18 -13.88 9.85
C SER A 556 -17.86 -13.47 8.41
N LEU A 557 -16.57 -13.21 8.16
CA LEU A 557 -16.05 -12.82 6.83
C LEU A 557 -15.36 -14.00 6.12
N LYS A 558 -15.43 -15.22 6.68
CA LYS A 558 -14.79 -16.44 6.15
C LYS A 558 -15.81 -17.37 5.52
#